data_4d8d1da3310b27d3fed1a994aecaeb93
#
_entry.id   4d8d1da3310b27d3fed1a994aecaeb93
#
_cell.length_a   1.000
_cell.length_b   1.000
_cell.length_c   1.000
_cell.angle_alpha   90.00
_cell.angle_beta   90.00
_cell.angle_gamma   90.00
#
_symmetry.space_group_name_H-M   'P 1'
#
loop_
_entity.id
_entity.type
_entity.pdbx_description
1 polymer ?
#
loop_
_entity_poly.entity_id
_entity_poly.type
_entity_poly.pdbx_seq_one_letter_code
_entity_poly.pdbx_strand_id
1 'polypeptide(L)'
;GVDGGTVPVYVPGPDMYRMDAPASFLPMPLPDFVGEWVKPADLCEVPSDSFEVCPGVWLRMVPAPGHTEGSAVFLGESPLDIRVNNQSFYCSDEAVPWAMSADVLFKDSVGRTDLPGGDETQMRHSLRTISNALDPRTVLVPGHGPATTLADEIRSNQYLIRARRIG
;
A
#
# COMPACT_ATOMS: atom_id res chain seq x y z
N GLY A 1 19.33 -18.57 -6.83
CA GLY A 1 19.89 -18.85 -5.56
C GLY A 1 20.78 -17.69 -5.13
N VAL A 2 20.33 -16.90 -4.23
CA VAL A 2 21.15 -15.86 -3.57
C VAL A 2 21.92 -16.55 -2.45
N ASP A 3 23.17 -16.25 -2.35
CA ASP A 3 24.08 -16.76 -1.32
C ASP A 3 23.45 -16.59 0.06
N GLY A 4 22.93 -17.63 0.67
CA GLY A 4 22.50 -17.83 2.07
C GLY A 4 22.26 -16.63 3.00
N GLY A 5 22.15 -15.42 2.49
CA GLY A 5 21.84 -14.20 3.22
C GLY A 5 20.33 -14.08 3.50
N THR A 6 20.00 -13.58 4.68
CA THR A 6 18.63 -13.21 5.03
C THR A 6 18.18 -12.04 4.15
N VAL A 7 16.97 -12.11 3.60
CA VAL A 7 16.36 -10.98 2.90
C VAL A 7 15.74 -10.05 3.94
N PRO A 8 16.11 -8.75 3.99
CA PRO A 8 15.51 -7.81 4.92
C PRO A 8 14.02 -7.64 4.64
N VAL A 9 13.22 -7.59 5.71
CA VAL A 9 11.79 -7.33 5.66
C VAL A 9 11.53 -5.94 6.21
N TYR A 10 11.03 -5.05 5.37
CA TYR A 10 10.74 -3.67 5.74
C TYR A 10 9.28 -3.50 6.14
N VAL A 11 9.06 -2.88 7.30
CA VAL A 11 7.73 -2.59 7.84
C VAL A 11 7.67 -1.11 8.23
N PRO A 12 6.56 -0.39 7.94
CA PRO A 12 6.38 0.96 8.45
C PRO A 12 6.47 0.99 9.99
N GLY A 13 7.22 1.96 10.52
CA GLY A 13 7.55 2.03 11.95
C GLY A 13 6.35 1.84 12.91
N PRO A 14 5.22 2.55 12.70
CA PRO A 14 4.05 2.41 13.57
C PRO A 14 3.43 1.00 13.62
N ASP A 15 3.66 0.15 12.61
CA ASP A 15 3.16 -1.24 12.58
C ASP A 15 4.20 -2.29 12.99
N MET A 16 5.44 -1.89 13.35
CA MET A 16 6.51 -2.82 13.72
C MET A 16 6.10 -3.78 14.85
N TYR A 17 5.36 -3.30 15.85
CA TYR A 17 4.91 -4.10 17.00
C TYR A 17 3.96 -5.23 16.60
N ARG A 18 3.25 -5.10 15.47
CA ARG A 18 2.34 -6.12 14.94
C ARG A 18 3.08 -7.39 14.51
N MET A 19 4.38 -7.26 14.21
CA MET A 19 5.22 -8.38 13.80
C MET A 19 5.52 -9.35 14.94
N ASP A 20 5.24 -8.99 16.20
CA ASP A 20 5.39 -9.89 17.33
C ASP A 20 4.27 -10.95 17.40
N ALA A 21 3.04 -10.57 17.05
CA ALA A 21 1.88 -11.46 17.06
C ALA A 21 0.82 -11.03 16.04
N PRO A 22 1.08 -11.12 14.71
CA PRO A 22 0.21 -10.57 13.68
C PRO A 22 -1.20 -11.16 13.70
N ALA A 23 -1.37 -12.42 14.09
CA ALA A 23 -2.66 -13.07 14.19
C ALA A 23 -3.61 -12.40 15.21
N SER A 24 -3.07 -11.68 16.21
CA SER A 24 -3.89 -10.99 17.23
C SER A 24 -4.64 -9.76 16.69
N PHE A 25 -4.29 -9.29 15.49
CA PHE A 25 -4.92 -8.14 14.81
C PHE A 25 -5.95 -8.57 13.76
N LEU A 26 -6.13 -9.87 13.54
CA LEU A 26 -7.08 -10.39 12.58
C LEU A 26 -8.49 -10.49 13.18
N PRO A 27 -9.55 -10.28 12.36
CA PRO A 27 -10.94 -10.33 12.84
C PRO A 27 -11.42 -11.76 13.16
N MET A 28 -10.66 -12.77 12.74
CA MET A 28 -10.95 -14.19 12.95
C MET A 28 -9.66 -15.00 13.05
N PRO A 29 -9.69 -16.16 13.71
CA PRO A 29 -8.55 -17.06 13.74
C PRO A 29 -8.08 -17.45 12.32
N LEU A 30 -6.77 -17.62 12.17
CA LEU A 30 -6.21 -18.17 10.94
C LEU A 30 -6.70 -19.62 10.74
N PRO A 31 -6.94 -20.03 9.48
CA PRO A 31 -7.22 -21.43 9.16
C PRO A 31 -6.07 -22.36 9.57
N ASP A 32 -6.37 -23.60 9.96
CA ASP A 32 -5.37 -24.58 10.41
C ASP A 32 -4.25 -24.89 9.41
N PHE A 33 -4.48 -24.65 8.11
CA PHE A 33 -3.47 -24.83 7.08
C PHE A 33 -2.44 -23.70 7.00
N VAL A 34 -2.65 -22.60 7.70
CA VAL A 34 -1.68 -21.52 7.85
C VAL A 34 -0.71 -21.92 8.95
N GLY A 35 0.56 -22.09 8.59
CA GLY A 35 1.61 -22.45 9.53
C GLY A 35 1.81 -21.42 10.65
N GLU A 36 2.60 -21.78 11.64
CA GLU A 36 2.97 -20.86 12.71
C GLU A 36 3.71 -19.65 12.17
N TRP A 37 3.40 -18.48 12.72
CA TRP A 37 4.12 -17.25 12.42
C TRP A 37 5.55 -17.32 12.93
N VAL A 38 6.50 -17.09 12.03
CA VAL A 38 7.91 -16.92 12.38
C VAL A 38 8.30 -15.49 12.07
N LYS A 39 8.64 -14.74 13.11
CA LYS A 39 9.10 -13.35 12.96
C LYS A 39 10.39 -13.32 12.13
N PRO A 40 10.47 -12.49 11.08
CA PRO A 40 11.69 -12.34 10.29
C PRO A 40 12.89 -11.96 11.14
N ALA A 41 14.04 -12.61 10.89
CA ALA A 41 15.26 -12.33 11.64
C ALA A 41 15.87 -10.95 11.31
N ASP A 42 15.66 -10.49 10.07
CA ASP A 42 16.13 -9.19 9.56
C ASP A 42 14.93 -8.27 9.31
N LEU A 43 14.36 -7.79 10.41
CA LEU A 43 13.21 -6.90 10.39
C LEU A 43 13.68 -5.44 10.53
N CYS A 44 13.36 -4.62 9.53
CA CYS A 44 13.79 -3.24 9.42
C CYS A 44 12.59 -2.29 9.33
N GLU A 45 12.76 -1.08 9.84
CA GLU A 45 11.82 0.00 9.55
C GLU A 45 12.03 0.52 8.13
N VAL A 46 10.94 0.84 7.43
CA VAL A 46 11.00 1.47 6.10
C VAL A 46 11.74 2.81 6.21
N PRO A 47 12.76 3.06 5.39
CA PRO A 47 13.46 4.35 5.38
C PRO A 47 12.53 5.53 5.12
N SER A 48 12.82 6.67 5.75
CA SER A 48 12.08 7.92 5.56
C SER A 48 12.30 8.56 4.19
N ASP A 49 13.47 8.31 3.61
CA ASP A 49 13.85 8.78 2.28
C ASP A 49 13.54 7.73 1.21
N SER A 50 13.77 8.08 -0.05
CA SER A 50 13.68 7.12 -1.14
C SER A 50 14.76 6.04 -0.98
N PHE A 51 14.38 4.78 -1.18
CA PHE A 51 15.26 3.63 -1.05
C PHE A 51 15.16 2.69 -2.24
N GLU A 52 16.23 2.01 -2.54
CA GLU A 52 16.28 1.03 -3.63
C GLU A 52 15.88 -0.36 -3.10
N VAL A 53 14.84 -0.95 -3.67
CA VAL A 53 14.35 -2.29 -3.28
C VAL A 53 14.99 -3.40 -4.10
N CYS A 54 15.38 -3.09 -5.33
CA CYS A 54 16.19 -3.94 -6.19
C CYS A 54 16.85 -3.05 -7.25
N PRO A 55 17.90 -3.51 -7.95
CA PRO A 55 18.65 -2.68 -8.88
C PRO A 55 17.78 -1.89 -9.85
N GLY A 56 17.82 -0.57 -9.74
CA GLY A 56 17.06 0.37 -10.57
C GLY A 56 15.61 0.63 -10.14
N VAL A 57 15.11 -0.02 -9.09
CA VAL A 57 13.73 0.21 -8.59
C VAL A 57 13.78 0.95 -7.26
N TRP A 58 13.38 2.20 -7.31
CA TRP A 58 13.35 3.11 -6.17
C TRP A 58 11.93 3.33 -5.69
N LEU A 59 11.73 3.27 -4.38
CA LEU A 59 10.47 3.55 -3.73
C LEU A 59 10.61 4.72 -2.75
N ARG A 60 9.51 5.45 -2.58
CA ARG A 60 9.34 6.44 -1.53
C ARG A 60 8.04 6.13 -0.78
N MET A 61 8.14 5.96 0.53
CA MET A 61 6.98 5.76 1.39
C MET A 61 6.26 7.10 1.65
N VAL A 62 4.95 7.09 1.53
CA VAL A 62 4.05 8.15 1.98
C VAL A 62 3.15 7.57 3.06
N PRO A 63 3.29 7.98 4.33
CA PRO A 63 2.40 7.55 5.39
C PRO A 63 0.94 7.84 5.05
N ALA A 64 0.09 6.86 5.26
CA ALA A 64 -1.35 6.93 4.97
C ALA A 64 -2.15 6.15 6.02
N PRO A 65 -2.04 6.53 7.32
CA PRO A 65 -2.71 5.82 8.40
C PRO A 65 -4.24 5.83 8.23
N GLY A 66 -4.87 4.80 8.78
CA GLY A 66 -6.34 4.67 8.78
C GLY A 66 -6.82 3.24 8.67
N HIS A 67 -6.23 2.38 7.83
CA HIS A 67 -6.46 0.94 7.88
C HIS A 67 -5.67 0.32 9.05
N THR A 68 -4.42 0.73 9.20
CA THR A 68 -3.59 0.54 10.38
C THR A 68 -2.88 1.85 10.71
N GLU A 69 -2.19 1.91 11.87
CA GLU A 69 -1.37 3.08 12.24
C GLU A 69 -0.20 3.29 11.29
N GLY A 70 0.38 2.20 10.77
CA GLY A 70 1.52 2.20 9.86
C GLY A 70 1.15 2.08 8.39
N SER A 71 -0.13 2.12 8.03
CA SER A 71 -0.53 2.08 6.62
C SER A 71 0.19 3.15 5.81
N ALA A 72 0.65 2.77 4.62
CA ALA A 72 1.43 3.63 3.76
C ALA A 72 1.18 3.33 2.27
N VAL A 73 1.49 4.30 1.43
CA VAL A 73 1.53 4.16 -0.03
C VAL A 73 2.99 4.26 -0.47
N PHE A 74 3.43 3.33 -1.31
CA PHE A 74 4.80 3.31 -1.84
C PHE A 74 4.80 3.80 -3.28
N LEU A 75 5.49 4.89 -3.52
CA LEU A 75 5.55 5.57 -4.81
C LEU A 75 6.80 5.14 -5.59
N GLY A 76 6.62 4.90 -6.87
CA GLY A 76 7.70 4.66 -7.82
C GLY A 76 7.43 5.34 -9.15
N GLU A 77 8.44 5.34 -10.01
CA GLU A 77 8.36 5.84 -11.38
C GLU A 77 9.20 4.93 -12.28
N SER A 78 8.57 4.36 -13.28
CA SER A 78 9.22 3.46 -14.24
C SER A 78 8.31 3.20 -15.45
N PRO A 79 8.81 2.61 -16.53
CA PRO A 79 7.97 1.91 -17.50
C PRO A 79 7.12 0.86 -16.79
N LEU A 80 5.88 0.68 -17.21
CA LEU A 80 4.94 -0.28 -16.61
C LEU A 80 4.29 -1.18 -17.67
N ASP A 81 4.20 -2.47 -17.37
CA ASP A 81 3.32 -3.42 -18.06
C ASP A 81 2.55 -4.23 -17.00
N ILE A 82 1.33 -3.78 -16.72
CA ILE A 82 0.44 -4.43 -15.76
C ILE A 82 -0.54 -5.31 -16.52
N ARG A 83 -0.53 -6.59 -16.21
CA ARG A 83 -1.42 -7.60 -16.83
C ARG A 83 -2.28 -8.28 -15.77
N VAL A 84 -3.56 -8.43 -16.11
CA VAL A 84 -4.53 -9.18 -15.30
C VAL A 84 -5.07 -10.31 -16.18
N ASN A 85 -4.91 -11.57 -15.75
CA ASN A 85 -5.32 -12.75 -16.53
C ASN A 85 -4.79 -12.73 -17.98
N ASN A 86 -3.52 -12.38 -18.17
CA ASN A 86 -2.86 -12.22 -19.48
C ASN A 86 -3.42 -11.08 -20.37
N GLN A 87 -4.34 -10.29 -19.87
CA GLN A 87 -4.81 -9.08 -20.57
C GLN A 87 -4.06 -7.87 -20.03
N SER A 88 -3.55 -7.02 -20.94
CA SER A 88 -2.91 -5.76 -20.54
C SER A 88 -3.96 -4.83 -19.95
N PHE A 89 -3.75 -4.43 -18.70
CA PHE A 89 -4.51 -3.37 -18.05
C PHE A 89 -3.90 -2.01 -18.34
N TYR A 90 -2.57 -1.92 -18.27
CA TYR A 90 -1.82 -0.69 -18.49
C TYR A 90 -0.45 -1.05 -19.08
N CYS A 91 -0.04 -0.35 -20.11
CA CYS A 91 1.29 -0.52 -20.71
C CYS A 91 1.85 0.85 -21.11
N SER A 92 3.07 1.14 -20.71
CA SER A 92 3.83 2.31 -21.11
C SER A 92 5.31 1.98 -21.17
N ASP A 93 5.94 2.28 -22.30
CA ASP A 93 7.40 2.18 -22.46
C ASP A 93 8.12 3.40 -21.85
N GLU A 94 7.40 4.49 -21.58
CA GLU A 94 7.91 5.66 -20.87
C GLU A 94 7.71 5.50 -19.37
N ALA A 95 8.58 6.15 -18.59
CA ALA A 95 8.43 6.21 -17.14
C ALA A 95 7.12 6.94 -16.78
N VAL A 96 6.31 6.29 -15.96
CA VAL A 96 5.04 6.82 -15.45
C VAL A 96 5.01 6.69 -13.93
N PRO A 97 4.36 7.63 -13.23
CA PRO A 97 4.20 7.52 -11.79
C PRO A 97 3.25 6.35 -11.45
N TRP A 98 3.64 5.54 -10.51
CA TRP A 98 2.81 4.47 -9.99
C TRP A 98 2.91 4.37 -8.46
N ALA A 99 1.94 3.71 -7.85
CA ALA A 99 1.90 3.54 -6.41
C ALA A 99 1.35 2.18 -6.02
N MET A 100 2.05 1.48 -5.13
CA MET A 100 1.44 0.39 -4.37
C MET A 100 0.62 1.03 -3.26
N SER A 101 -0.70 1.05 -3.43
CA SER A 101 -1.63 1.68 -2.48
C SER A 101 -2.03 0.75 -1.33
N ALA A 102 -1.55 -0.49 -1.32
CA ALA A 102 -1.84 -1.48 -0.30
C ALA A 102 -3.34 -1.49 0.08
N ASP A 103 -3.65 -1.45 1.37
CA ASP A 103 -5.04 -1.43 1.86
C ASP A 103 -5.50 0.00 2.24
N VAL A 104 -4.95 1.01 1.57
CA VAL A 104 -5.38 2.41 1.71
C VAL A 104 -6.45 2.76 0.68
N LEU A 105 -6.17 2.55 -0.60
CA LEU A 105 -7.05 2.95 -1.70
C LEU A 105 -7.18 1.83 -2.74
N PHE A 106 -8.40 1.39 -2.96
CA PHE A 106 -8.79 0.38 -3.94
C PHE A 106 -9.59 1.01 -5.09
N LYS A 107 -9.77 0.24 -6.13
CA LYS A 107 -10.74 0.63 -7.15
C LYS A 107 -12.15 0.73 -6.55
N ASP A 108 -12.74 1.93 -6.61
CA ASP A 108 -14.08 2.29 -6.10
C ASP A 108 -14.27 2.05 -4.59
N SER A 109 -13.20 1.79 -3.82
CA SER A 109 -13.27 1.49 -2.39
C SER A 109 -12.02 1.94 -1.64
N VAL A 110 -11.99 1.70 -0.32
CA VAL A 110 -10.85 1.95 0.58
C VAL A 110 -10.72 0.81 1.58
N GLY A 111 -9.57 0.71 2.24
CA GLY A 111 -9.37 -0.22 3.33
C GLY A 111 -10.33 0.02 4.48
N ARG A 112 -10.75 -1.06 5.15
CA ARG A 112 -11.59 -0.97 6.35
C ARG A 112 -10.81 -0.32 7.50
N THR A 113 -11.55 0.33 8.39
CA THR A 113 -10.98 1.10 9.51
C THR A 113 -11.48 0.63 10.88
N ASP A 114 -12.15 -0.50 10.92
CA ASP A 114 -12.82 -1.04 12.12
C ASP A 114 -12.03 -2.18 12.80
N LEU A 115 -10.83 -2.50 12.31
CA LEU A 115 -9.92 -3.43 12.96
C LEU A 115 -9.00 -2.71 13.97
N PRO A 116 -8.33 -3.46 14.88
CA PRO A 116 -7.40 -2.85 15.83
C PRO A 116 -6.35 -1.98 15.13
N GLY A 117 -6.25 -0.70 15.55
CA GLY A 117 -5.38 0.30 14.93
C GLY A 117 -5.98 1.03 13.71
N GLY A 118 -7.21 0.66 13.31
CA GLY A 118 -7.94 1.39 12.29
C GLY A 118 -8.55 2.69 12.82
N ASP A 119 -8.60 3.72 11.97
CA ASP A 119 -9.16 5.04 12.29
C ASP A 119 -9.73 5.70 11.04
N GLU A 120 -11.07 5.91 11.03
CA GLU A 120 -11.76 6.51 9.89
C GLU A 120 -11.37 7.96 9.65
N THR A 121 -11.05 8.72 10.71
CA THR A 121 -10.65 10.11 10.58
C THR A 121 -9.26 10.22 9.94
N GLN A 122 -8.33 9.38 10.39
CA GLN A 122 -7.01 9.30 9.77
C GLN A 122 -7.10 8.84 8.31
N MET A 123 -7.93 7.84 8.00
CA MET A 123 -8.17 7.40 6.62
C MET A 123 -8.63 8.56 5.74
N ARG A 124 -9.60 9.35 6.18
CA ARG A 124 -10.06 10.54 5.43
C ARG A 124 -8.94 11.55 5.19
N HIS A 125 -8.10 11.81 6.19
CA HIS A 125 -6.95 12.70 6.04
C HIS A 125 -5.94 12.14 5.05
N SER A 126 -5.63 10.85 5.12
CA SER A 126 -4.72 10.16 4.21
C SER A 126 -5.21 10.22 2.76
N LEU A 127 -6.48 9.92 2.53
CA LEU A 127 -7.10 9.99 1.20
C LEU A 127 -7.05 11.40 0.61
N ARG A 128 -7.30 12.44 1.43
CA ARG A 128 -7.19 13.84 1.01
C ARG A 128 -5.76 14.20 0.65
N THR A 129 -4.79 13.81 1.49
CA THR A 129 -3.37 14.06 1.25
C THR A 129 -2.92 13.41 -0.06
N ILE A 130 -3.22 12.13 -0.26
CA ILE A 130 -2.87 11.38 -1.47
C ILE A 130 -3.49 12.05 -2.71
N SER A 131 -4.80 12.34 -2.67
CA SER A 131 -5.50 12.90 -3.83
C SER A 131 -5.08 14.33 -4.20
N ASN A 132 -4.45 15.06 -3.28
CA ASN A 132 -3.96 16.42 -3.52
C ASN A 132 -2.47 16.47 -3.87
N ALA A 133 -1.69 15.49 -3.38
CA ALA A 133 -0.23 15.51 -3.51
C ALA A 133 0.28 14.70 -4.70
N LEU A 134 -0.44 13.65 -5.12
CA LEU A 134 0.00 12.78 -6.19
C LEU A 134 -0.52 13.25 -7.57
N ASP A 135 0.26 12.94 -8.61
CA ASP A 135 -0.16 13.15 -9.99
C ASP A 135 -1.43 12.32 -10.28
N PRO A 136 -2.50 12.90 -10.82
CA PRO A 136 -3.70 12.16 -11.20
C PRO A 136 -3.44 10.99 -12.17
N ARG A 137 -2.36 11.03 -12.95
CA ARG A 137 -1.95 9.94 -13.84
C ARG A 137 -1.35 8.74 -13.11
N THR A 138 -1.09 8.87 -11.80
CA THR A 138 -0.52 7.77 -11.00
C THR A 138 -1.34 6.50 -11.15
N VAL A 139 -0.69 5.43 -11.59
CA VAL A 139 -1.29 4.09 -11.66
C VAL A 139 -1.27 3.49 -10.26
N LEU A 140 -2.42 3.07 -9.75
CA LEU A 140 -2.57 2.50 -8.42
C LEU A 140 -2.62 0.97 -8.50
N VAL A 141 -1.76 0.33 -7.73
CA VAL A 141 -1.71 -1.13 -7.55
C VAL A 141 -2.09 -1.42 -6.10
N PRO A 142 -3.34 -1.80 -5.83
CA PRO A 142 -3.83 -2.04 -4.47
C PRO A 142 -3.42 -3.42 -3.94
N GLY A 143 -3.56 -3.61 -2.63
CA GLY A 143 -3.37 -4.91 -1.97
C GLY A 143 -4.42 -5.94 -2.39
N HIS A 144 -5.61 -5.48 -2.76
CA HIS A 144 -6.75 -6.30 -3.19
C HIS A 144 -7.46 -5.68 -4.39
N GLY A 145 -8.03 -6.54 -5.25
CA GLY A 145 -8.80 -6.11 -6.40
C GLY A 145 -7.94 -5.64 -7.59
N PRO A 146 -8.57 -5.02 -8.59
CA PRO A 146 -7.87 -4.61 -9.80
C PRO A 146 -7.11 -3.30 -9.62
N ALA A 147 -6.07 -3.11 -10.43
CA ALA A 147 -5.40 -1.83 -10.58
C ALA A 147 -6.36 -0.76 -11.12
N THR A 148 -6.05 0.51 -10.85
CA THR A 148 -6.82 1.67 -11.27
C THR A 148 -5.89 2.87 -11.49
N THR A 149 -6.43 4.05 -11.79
CA THR A 149 -5.67 5.30 -11.81
C THR A 149 -6.21 6.26 -10.75
N LEU A 150 -5.34 7.11 -10.21
CA LEU A 150 -5.79 8.13 -9.25
C LEU A 150 -6.85 9.06 -9.86
N ALA A 151 -6.75 9.38 -11.16
CA ALA A 151 -7.76 10.17 -11.87
C ALA A 151 -9.15 9.51 -11.85
N ASP A 152 -9.22 8.20 -12.06
CA ASP A 152 -10.47 7.46 -12.01
C ASP A 152 -11.07 7.48 -10.60
N GLU A 153 -10.24 7.23 -9.58
CA GLU A 153 -10.69 7.24 -8.20
C GLU A 153 -11.14 8.64 -7.75
N ILE A 154 -10.46 9.70 -8.15
CA ILE A 154 -10.90 11.09 -7.89
C ILE A 154 -12.29 11.34 -8.48
N ARG A 155 -12.60 10.73 -9.63
CA ARG A 155 -13.85 10.92 -10.34
C ARG A 155 -15.00 10.09 -9.78
N SER A 156 -14.75 8.83 -9.41
CA SER A 156 -15.81 7.86 -9.12
C SER A 156 -15.85 7.34 -7.68
N ASN A 157 -14.70 7.28 -6.99
CA ASN A 157 -14.61 6.69 -5.65
C ASN A 157 -15.30 7.59 -4.61
N GLN A 158 -16.42 7.12 -4.06
CA GLN A 158 -17.24 7.89 -3.13
C GLN A 158 -16.52 8.26 -1.82
N TYR A 159 -15.60 7.41 -1.36
CA TYR A 159 -14.80 7.70 -0.15
C TYR A 159 -13.82 8.83 -0.41
N LEU A 160 -13.13 8.80 -1.55
CA LEU A 160 -12.20 9.84 -1.95
C LEU A 160 -12.90 11.17 -2.21
N ILE A 161 -14.06 11.14 -2.90
CA ILE A 161 -14.89 12.31 -3.15
C ILE A 161 -15.33 12.94 -1.82
N ARG A 162 -15.78 12.14 -0.85
CA ARG A 162 -16.16 12.63 0.48
C ARG A 162 -14.97 13.21 1.23
N ALA A 163 -13.81 12.53 1.25
CA ALA A 163 -12.62 13.00 1.91
C ALA A 163 -12.16 14.37 1.41
N ARG A 164 -12.34 14.66 0.13
CA ARG A 164 -11.98 15.96 -0.48
C ARG A 164 -12.96 17.08 -0.20
N ARG A 165 -14.23 16.78 0.08
CA ARG A 165 -15.28 17.80 0.34
C ARG A 165 -15.29 18.33 1.77
N ILE A 166 -14.81 17.54 2.73
CA ILE A 166 -14.79 17.92 4.15
C ILE A 166 -13.45 18.57 4.45
N GLY A 167 -13.35 19.86 4.27
CA GLY A 167 -12.17 20.67 4.56
C GLY A 167 -12.57 21.97 5.21
#